data_7f172dc7900e70c131233939f62439a2
#
_entry.id   7f172dc7900e70c131233939f62439a2
#
_cell.length_a   1.000
_cell.length_b   1.000
_cell.length_c   1.000
_cell.angle_alpha   90.00
_cell.angle_beta   90.00
_cell.angle_gamma   90.00
#
_symmetry.space_group_name_H-M   'P 1'
#
loop_
_entity.id
_entity.type
_entity.pdbx_description
1 polymer ?
#
loop_
_entity_poly.entity_id
_entity_poly.type
_entity_poly.pdbx_seq_one_letter_code
_entity_poly.pdbx_strand_id
1 'polypeptide(L)' 'MERQSMKDVRQIFESFMATKSKDVSGLWNGKRYTNPNIQTKWHYFQLGWTLRGNQ' A
#
# COMPACT_ATOMS: atom_id res chain seq x y z
N MET A 1 -13.93 15.42 9.37
CA MET A 1 -12.69 14.83 8.98
C MET A 1 -12.86 13.53 8.24
N GLU A 2 -12.22 13.45 7.10
CA GLU A 2 -12.40 12.32 6.31
C GLU A 2 -11.40 11.26 6.53
N ARG A 3 -11.79 10.02 6.41
CA ARG A 3 -10.87 8.94 6.46
C ARG A 3 -10.34 8.69 5.10
N GLN A 4 -9.06 8.35 4.99
CA GLN A 4 -8.51 7.99 3.71
C GLN A 4 -8.99 6.60 3.34
N SER A 5 -9.36 6.42 2.07
CA SER A 5 -9.76 5.11 1.61
C SER A 5 -8.55 4.25 1.37
N MET A 6 -8.75 2.95 1.26
CA MET A 6 -7.66 2.04 0.95
C MET A 6 -7.04 2.34 -0.39
N LYS A 7 -7.83 2.89 -1.30
CA LYS A 7 -7.32 3.29 -2.58
C LYS A 7 -6.27 4.37 -2.44
N ASP A 8 -6.52 5.36 -1.57
CA ASP A 8 -5.56 6.43 -1.34
C ASP A 8 -4.31 5.90 -0.66
N VAL A 9 -4.50 5.01 0.31
CA VAL A 9 -3.38 4.43 1.02
C VAL A 9 -2.51 3.61 0.06
N ARG A 10 -3.15 2.88 -0.86
CA ARG A 10 -2.42 2.11 -1.84
C ARG A 10 -1.60 3.00 -2.76
N GLN A 11 -2.14 4.16 -3.14
CA GLN A 11 -1.39 5.08 -3.97
C GLN A 11 -0.15 5.60 -3.25
N ILE A 12 -0.27 5.86 -1.97
CA ILE A 12 0.86 6.31 -1.16
C ILE A 12 1.91 5.19 -1.10
N PHE A 13 1.46 3.97 -0.90
CA PHE A 13 2.37 2.83 -0.88
C PHE A 13 3.10 2.68 -2.21
N GLU A 14 2.38 2.81 -3.31
CA GLU A 14 2.99 2.67 -4.62
C GLU A 14 3.99 3.79 -4.91
N SER A 15 3.68 4.99 -4.45
CA SER A 15 4.63 6.09 -4.57
C SER A 15 5.89 5.82 -3.77
N PHE A 16 5.73 5.29 -2.57
CA PHE A 16 6.85 4.95 -1.73
C PHE A 16 7.73 3.89 -2.40
N MET A 17 7.11 2.86 -2.97
CA MET A 17 7.86 1.82 -3.65
C MET A 17 8.55 2.36 -4.90
N ALA A 18 7.94 3.30 -5.57
CA ALA A 18 8.53 3.88 -6.77
C ALA A 18 9.82 4.64 -6.45
N THR A 19 9.88 5.27 -5.29
CA THR A 19 11.10 5.96 -4.89
C THR A 19 12.26 5.00 -4.67
N LYS A 20 11.95 3.73 -4.53
CA LYS A 20 12.98 2.70 -4.39
C LYS A 20 13.18 1.93 -5.69
N SER A 21 12.78 2.54 -6.78
CA SER A 21 12.94 1.98 -8.12
C SER A 21 12.13 0.71 -8.33
N LYS A 22 10.97 0.63 -7.65
CA LYS A 22 10.10 -0.51 -7.82
C LYS A 22 8.72 -0.06 -8.24
N ASP A 23 8.32 -0.46 -9.43
CA ASP A 23 7.00 -0.17 -9.93
C ASP A 23 6.11 -1.35 -9.65
N VAL A 24 5.23 -1.20 -8.67
CA VAL A 24 4.38 -2.30 -8.24
C VAL A 24 2.95 -2.16 -8.74
N SER A 25 2.65 -1.10 -9.49
CA SER A 25 1.28 -0.87 -9.92
C SER A 25 0.78 -1.99 -10.83
N GLY A 26 1.66 -2.58 -11.62
CA GLY A 26 1.27 -3.67 -12.50
C GLY A 26 1.05 -4.99 -11.80
N LEU A 27 1.37 -5.06 -10.52
CA LEU A 27 1.21 -6.28 -9.75
C LEU A 27 -0.12 -6.34 -9.00
N TRP A 28 -0.89 -5.27 -9.06
CA TRP A 28 -2.18 -5.20 -8.37
C TRP A 28 -3.25 -5.83 -9.24
N ASN A 29 -3.94 -6.84 -8.69
CA ASN A 29 -4.95 -7.57 -9.46
C ASN A 29 -6.38 -7.17 -9.14
N GLY A 30 -6.54 -6.08 -8.39
CA GLY A 30 -7.86 -5.63 -7.99
C GLY A 30 -8.16 -5.92 -6.53
N LYS A 31 -7.44 -6.85 -5.93
CA LYS A 31 -7.63 -7.22 -4.54
C LYS A 31 -6.35 -7.28 -3.76
N ARG A 32 -5.27 -7.68 -4.41
CA ARG A 32 -3.98 -7.82 -3.74
C ARG A 32 -2.87 -7.71 -4.76
N TYR A 33 -1.65 -7.61 -4.27
CA TYR A 33 -0.50 -7.68 -5.15
C TYR A 33 -0.19 -9.13 -5.44
N THR A 34 0.09 -9.44 -6.70
CA THR A 34 0.34 -10.81 -7.12
C THR A 34 1.71 -11.31 -6.68
N ASN A 35 2.61 -10.38 -6.38
CA ASN A 35 3.95 -10.76 -5.91
C ASN A 35 3.91 -10.94 -4.39
N PRO A 36 4.27 -12.13 -3.87
CA PRO A 36 4.16 -12.37 -2.41
C PRO A 36 5.00 -11.41 -1.57
N ASN A 37 6.17 -11.04 -2.05
CA ASN A 37 7.02 -10.12 -1.30
C ASN A 37 6.38 -8.74 -1.21
N ILE A 38 5.82 -8.28 -2.31
CA ILE A 38 5.17 -6.99 -2.35
C ILE A 38 3.89 -7.03 -1.52
N GLN A 39 3.15 -8.12 -1.61
CA GLN A 39 1.93 -8.26 -0.83
C GLN A 39 2.23 -8.23 0.66
N THR A 40 3.31 -8.84 1.09
CA THR A 40 3.71 -8.82 2.49
C THR A 40 4.04 -7.39 2.93
N LYS A 41 4.77 -6.66 2.10
CA LYS A 41 5.11 -5.27 2.42
C LYS A 41 3.85 -4.41 2.47
N TRP A 42 2.92 -4.66 1.57
CA TRP A 42 1.65 -3.94 1.56
C TRP A 42 0.88 -4.21 2.83
N HIS A 43 0.86 -5.46 3.27
CA HIS A 43 0.17 -5.83 4.49
C HIS A 43 0.71 -5.05 5.70
N TYR A 44 2.02 -5.01 5.84
CA TYR A 44 2.63 -4.29 6.95
C TYR A 44 2.45 -2.79 6.82
N PHE A 45 2.46 -2.29 5.61
CA PHE A 45 2.20 -0.88 5.39
C PHE A 45 0.80 -0.51 5.86
N GLN A 46 -0.18 -1.36 5.56
CA GLN A 46 -1.55 -1.12 6.00
C GLN A 46 -1.66 -1.14 7.51
N LEU A 47 -0.98 -2.06 8.16
CA LEU A 47 -1.01 -2.13 9.61
C LEU A 47 -0.45 -0.87 10.23
N GLY A 48 0.68 -0.42 9.74
CA GLY A 48 1.28 0.79 10.25
C GLY A 48 0.41 2.01 10.02
N TRP A 49 -0.23 2.06 8.86
CA TRP A 49 -1.10 3.17 8.53
C TRP A 49 -2.30 3.21 9.46
N THR A 50 -2.90 2.04 9.69
CA THR A 50 -4.06 1.94 10.56
C THR A 50 -3.73 2.35 11.99
N LEU A 51 -2.59 1.90 12.48
CA LEU A 51 -2.17 2.26 13.83
C LEU A 51 -1.95 3.75 13.97
N ARG A 52 -1.39 4.38 12.95
CA ARG A 52 -1.22 5.81 12.97
C ARG A 52 -2.54 6.52 12.89
N GLY A 53 -3.43 6.05 12.03
CA GLY A 53 -4.68 6.70 11.76
C GLY A 53 -5.65 6.65 12.93
N ASN A 54 -5.37 5.79 13.88
CA ASN A 54 -6.23 5.67 15.04
C ASN A 54 -5.89 6.64 16.15
N GLN A 55 -4.97 7.51 15.91
CA GLN A 55 -4.58 8.44 16.94
C GLN A 55 -5.30 9.74 16.95
#